data_b58ccc544cfd8bdd3cc475ef171f02a2
#
_entry.id   b58ccc544cfd8bdd3cc475ef171f02a2
#
_cell.length_a   1.000
_cell.length_b   1.000
_cell.length_c   1.000
_cell.angle_alpha   90.00
_cell.angle_beta   90.00
_cell.angle_gamma   90.00
#
_symmetry.space_group_name_H-M   'P 1'
#
loop_
_entity.id
_entity.type
_entity.pdbx_description
1 polymer ?
#
loop_
_entity_poly.entity_id
_entity_poly.type
_entity_poly.pdbx_seq_one_letter_code
_entity_poly.pdbx_strand_id
1 'polypeptide(L)'
;MKILAVSDLHGSGIPELHRYLRNNRVDLIVVAGDITNFGPSELVEELLNDLASHNIPVLAVPGNCDPHGTLEKIENSKALNLHARALNIKNMRICGLGGSNPTPFNTPFEFSEDEIQRELDNLLPGMNDEISILVTHAPPHATEVDRIPSGDNVGSTAVRNIIEKHEPCVNICGHIHESPGVDRIGRTVIVNPGQLSDGRAALIEISEDGSVTAEILDLKSS
;
A
#
# COMPACT_ATOMS: atom_id res chain seq x y z
N MET A 1 10.51 11.00 -8.39
CA MET A 1 10.33 9.54 -8.42
C MET A 1 8.91 9.23 -8.81
N LYS A 2 8.70 8.28 -9.75
CA LYS A 2 7.38 7.82 -10.16
C LYS A 2 7.09 6.46 -9.55
N ILE A 3 5.98 6.34 -8.80
CA ILE A 3 5.55 5.13 -8.14
C ILE A 3 4.22 4.70 -8.73
N LEU A 4 4.12 3.43 -9.11
CA LEU A 4 2.86 2.79 -9.41
C LEU A 4 2.38 2.03 -8.18
N ALA A 5 1.31 2.51 -7.56
CA ALA A 5 0.70 1.89 -6.40
C ALA A 5 -0.49 1.02 -6.84
N VAL A 6 -0.54 -0.19 -6.33
CA VAL A 6 -1.63 -1.15 -6.50
C VAL A 6 -1.98 -1.77 -5.16
N SER A 7 -3.22 -2.19 -5.00
CA SER A 7 -3.73 -2.88 -3.81
C SER A 7 -4.84 -3.84 -4.20
N ASP A 8 -5.17 -4.76 -3.29
CA ASP A 8 -6.38 -5.59 -3.40
C ASP A 8 -6.42 -6.38 -4.73
N LEU A 9 -5.32 -7.14 -4.98
CA LEU A 9 -5.18 -8.02 -6.14
C LEU A 9 -6.14 -9.21 -6.06
N HIS A 10 -6.35 -9.75 -4.84
CA HIS A 10 -7.22 -10.89 -4.56
C HIS A 10 -6.97 -12.10 -5.46
N GLY A 11 -5.69 -12.39 -5.73
CA GLY A 11 -5.30 -13.52 -6.57
C GLY A 11 -5.58 -13.34 -8.07
N SER A 12 -6.03 -12.17 -8.49
CA SER A 12 -6.34 -11.90 -9.88
C SER A 12 -5.07 -11.65 -10.71
N GLY A 13 -5.09 -12.12 -11.95
CA GLY A 13 -4.07 -11.75 -12.94
C GLY A 13 -4.12 -10.25 -13.24
N ILE A 14 -3.02 -9.73 -13.77
CA ILE A 14 -2.77 -8.31 -13.95
C ILE A 14 -2.47 -7.90 -15.42
N PRO A 15 -3.25 -8.38 -16.42
CA PRO A 15 -2.94 -8.12 -17.83
C PRO A 15 -2.94 -6.63 -18.18
N GLU A 16 -3.86 -5.86 -17.60
CA GLU A 16 -3.99 -4.42 -17.80
C GLU A 16 -2.78 -3.68 -17.23
N LEU A 17 -2.30 -4.12 -16.04
CA LEU A 17 -1.11 -3.57 -15.42
C LEU A 17 0.13 -3.84 -16.27
N HIS A 18 0.28 -5.05 -16.82
CA HIS A 18 1.36 -5.35 -17.74
C HIS A 18 1.32 -4.49 -19.01
N ARG A 19 0.13 -4.22 -19.54
CA ARG A 19 -0.05 -3.32 -20.69
C ARG A 19 0.42 -1.91 -20.33
N TYR A 20 0.00 -1.40 -19.17
CA TYR A 20 0.42 -0.10 -18.68
C TYR A 20 1.94 0.00 -18.52
N LEU A 21 2.57 -0.97 -17.84
CA LEU A 21 4.02 -1.01 -17.59
C LEU A 21 4.88 -1.13 -18.86
N ARG A 22 4.36 -1.73 -19.94
CA ARG A 22 5.08 -1.75 -21.24
C ARG A 22 5.14 -0.37 -21.90
N ASN A 23 4.17 0.50 -21.64
CA ASN A 23 4.03 1.79 -22.29
C ASN A 23 4.45 2.97 -21.41
N ASN A 24 4.57 2.75 -20.12
CA ASN A 24 4.85 3.81 -19.14
C ASN A 24 6.05 3.44 -18.27
N ARG A 25 6.92 4.43 -18.01
CA ARG A 25 8.06 4.25 -17.12
C ARG A 25 7.68 4.63 -15.71
N VAL A 26 7.94 3.73 -14.77
CA VAL A 26 7.86 3.96 -13.32
C VAL A 26 9.16 3.52 -12.66
N ASP A 27 9.49 4.12 -11.54
CA ASP A 27 10.72 3.84 -10.80
C ASP A 27 10.53 2.74 -9.75
N LEU A 28 9.28 2.52 -9.31
CA LEU A 28 8.93 1.65 -8.20
C LEU A 28 7.49 1.18 -8.35
N ILE A 29 7.23 -0.08 -8.02
CA ILE A 29 5.88 -0.64 -7.83
C ILE A 29 5.68 -0.88 -6.33
N VAL A 30 4.55 -0.44 -5.79
CA VAL A 30 4.14 -0.68 -4.40
C VAL A 30 2.85 -1.47 -4.40
N VAL A 31 2.86 -2.62 -3.70
CA VAL A 31 1.70 -3.48 -3.48
C VAL A 31 1.25 -3.29 -2.03
N ALA A 32 0.13 -2.62 -1.84
CA ALA A 32 -0.39 -2.22 -0.54
C ALA A 32 -1.36 -3.25 0.08
N GLY A 33 -1.11 -4.53 -0.12
CA GLY A 33 -1.82 -5.63 0.55
C GLY A 33 -2.93 -6.28 -0.24
N ASP A 34 -3.55 -7.29 0.39
CA ASP A 34 -4.56 -8.19 -0.17
C ASP A 34 -4.15 -8.77 -1.53
N ILE A 35 -2.95 -9.39 -1.52
CA ILE A 35 -2.37 -10.04 -2.69
C ILE A 35 -3.21 -11.26 -3.05
N THR A 36 -3.71 -11.98 -2.05
CA THR A 36 -4.60 -13.14 -2.21
C THR A 36 -5.99 -12.87 -1.63
N ASN A 37 -6.92 -13.75 -1.94
CA ASN A 37 -8.25 -13.78 -1.33
C ASN A 37 -8.34 -15.02 -0.42
N PHE A 38 -7.86 -14.90 0.82
CA PHE A 38 -7.75 -15.96 1.82
C PHE A 38 -6.86 -17.15 1.39
N GLY A 39 -5.90 -16.91 0.48
CA GLY A 39 -4.97 -17.91 -0.04
C GLY A 39 -5.33 -18.46 -1.42
N PRO A 40 -4.60 -19.46 -1.92
CA PRO A 40 -3.42 -20.04 -1.27
C PRO A 40 -2.20 -19.09 -1.27
N SER A 41 -1.35 -19.18 -0.26
CA SER A 41 -0.16 -18.29 -0.12
C SER A 41 0.86 -18.45 -1.26
N GLU A 42 0.87 -19.57 -1.96
CA GLU A 42 1.72 -19.84 -3.12
C GLU A 42 1.53 -18.83 -4.26
N LEU A 43 0.30 -18.32 -4.43
CA LEU A 43 -0.01 -17.28 -5.43
C LEU A 43 0.74 -15.98 -5.19
N VAL A 44 1.10 -15.67 -3.94
CA VAL A 44 1.85 -14.44 -3.60
C VAL A 44 3.18 -14.39 -4.33
N GLU A 45 3.95 -15.49 -4.26
CA GLU A 45 5.25 -15.57 -4.92
C GLU A 45 5.12 -15.45 -6.44
N GLU A 46 4.12 -16.11 -7.03
CA GLU A 46 3.84 -16.06 -8.46
C GLU A 46 3.51 -14.63 -8.91
N LEU A 47 2.54 -13.98 -8.27
CA LEU A 47 2.10 -12.63 -8.63
C LEU A 47 3.21 -11.59 -8.47
N LEU A 48 3.97 -11.65 -7.36
CA LEU A 48 5.06 -10.71 -7.12
C LEU A 48 6.23 -10.92 -8.07
N ASN A 49 6.56 -12.18 -8.43
CA ASN A 49 7.57 -12.49 -9.45
C ASN A 49 7.15 -12.02 -10.84
N ASP A 50 5.87 -12.12 -11.14
CA ASP A 50 5.30 -11.63 -12.40
C ASP A 50 5.42 -10.10 -12.50
N LEU A 51 5.07 -9.36 -11.45
CA LEU A 51 5.30 -7.91 -11.37
C LEU A 51 6.78 -7.55 -11.53
N ALA A 52 7.66 -8.25 -10.84
CA ALA A 52 9.10 -8.01 -10.89
C ALA A 52 9.73 -8.37 -12.24
N SER A 53 9.01 -9.09 -13.12
CA SER A 53 9.49 -9.43 -14.47
C SER A 53 9.73 -8.21 -15.36
N HIS A 54 9.14 -7.06 -15.02
CA HIS A 54 9.37 -5.78 -15.69
C HIS A 54 10.71 -5.10 -15.35
N ASN A 55 11.54 -5.72 -14.51
CA ASN A 55 12.80 -5.16 -14.00
C ASN A 55 12.62 -3.82 -13.26
N ILE A 56 11.49 -3.65 -12.62
CA ILE A 56 11.16 -2.53 -11.75
C ILE A 56 11.16 -3.08 -10.31
N PRO A 57 11.79 -2.42 -9.34
CA PRO A 57 11.69 -2.83 -7.94
C PRO A 57 10.24 -2.89 -7.48
N VAL A 58 9.88 -3.95 -6.75
CA VAL A 58 8.55 -4.15 -6.16
C VAL A 58 8.69 -4.19 -4.65
N LEU A 59 7.92 -3.36 -3.96
CA LEU A 59 7.72 -3.43 -2.51
C LEU A 59 6.33 -3.99 -2.22
N ALA A 60 6.22 -4.86 -1.23
CA ALA A 60 4.93 -5.43 -0.86
C ALA A 60 4.74 -5.50 0.66
N VAL A 61 3.53 -5.23 1.10
CA VAL A 61 3.02 -5.59 2.42
C VAL A 61 1.86 -6.57 2.25
N PRO A 62 1.58 -7.47 3.20
CA PRO A 62 0.34 -8.26 3.19
C PRO A 62 -0.87 -7.39 3.51
N GLY A 63 -2.06 -7.77 3.06
CA GLY A 63 -3.32 -7.22 3.54
C GLY A 63 -3.97 -8.11 4.61
N ASN A 64 -5.18 -7.76 5.03
CA ASN A 64 -5.88 -8.52 6.07
C ASN A 64 -6.45 -9.87 5.56
N CYS A 65 -6.75 -9.99 4.27
CA CYS A 65 -7.19 -11.26 3.67
C CYS A 65 -6.03 -12.22 3.38
N ASP A 66 -4.78 -11.74 3.48
CA ASP A 66 -3.62 -12.59 3.22
C ASP A 66 -3.36 -13.53 4.41
N PRO A 67 -3.17 -14.87 4.20
CA PRO A 67 -2.85 -15.78 5.28
C PRO A 67 -1.44 -15.53 5.84
N HIS A 68 -1.18 -15.94 7.08
CA HIS A 68 0.13 -15.73 7.75
C HIS A 68 1.33 -16.25 6.95
N GLY A 69 1.17 -17.29 6.12
CA GLY A 69 2.23 -17.79 5.21
C GLY A 69 2.65 -16.80 4.12
N THR A 70 1.91 -15.73 3.89
CA THR A 70 2.19 -14.70 2.89
C THR A 70 3.54 -14.03 3.12
N LEU A 71 3.93 -13.78 4.36
CA LEU A 71 5.22 -13.15 4.66
C LEU A 71 6.40 -13.97 4.13
N GLU A 72 6.39 -15.28 4.33
CA GLU A 72 7.42 -16.18 3.81
C GLU A 72 7.44 -16.15 2.26
N LYS A 73 6.28 -16.09 1.63
CA LYS A 73 6.17 -16.05 0.17
C LYS A 73 6.64 -14.72 -0.43
N ILE A 74 6.41 -13.60 0.24
CA ILE A 74 7.01 -12.32 -0.15
C ILE A 74 8.53 -12.40 -0.06
N GLU A 75 9.10 -12.98 1.03
CA GLU A 75 10.54 -13.13 1.19
C GLU A 75 11.17 -14.05 0.12
N ASN A 76 10.46 -15.07 -0.32
CA ASN A 76 10.94 -16.00 -1.35
C ASN A 76 10.78 -15.45 -2.78
N SER A 77 10.01 -14.38 -2.94
CA SER A 77 9.80 -13.72 -4.24
C SER A 77 10.94 -12.75 -4.61
N LYS A 78 10.84 -12.16 -5.78
CA LYS A 78 11.72 -11.06 -6.21
C LYS A 78 11.30 -9.69 -5.66
N ALA A 79 10.17 -9.59 -4.98
CA ALA A 79 9.75 -8.37 -4.30
C ALA A 79 10.47 -8.22 -2.95
N LEU A 80 10.56 -7.00 -2.48
CA LEU A 80 11.08 -6.68 -1.16
C LEU A 80 9.93 -6.63 -0.15
N ASN A 81 10.00 -7.44 0.90
CA ASN A 81 9.04 -7.40 1.98
C ASN A 81 9.21 -6.12 2.80
N LEU A 82 8.15 -5.33 2.84
CA LEU A 82 8.12 -4.07 3.58
C LEU A 82 7.34 -4.16 4.90
N HIS A 83 6.66 -5.30 5.18
CA HIS A 83 5.89 -5.46 6.42
C HIS A 83 6.78 -5.37 7.66
N ALA A 84 6.44 -4.47 8.58
CA ALA A 84 7.17 -4.15 9.80
C ALA A 84 8.66 -3.81 9.53
N ARG A 85 8.92 -3.10 8.43
CA ARG A 85 10.28 -2.75 7.97
C ARG A 85 10.37 -1.33 7.45
N ALA A 86 11.60 -0.82 7.48
CA ALA A 86 12.00 0.42 6.84
C ALA A 86 13.13 0.14 5.85
N LEU A 87 13.00 0.60 4.63
CA LEU A 87 13.98 0.46 3.56
C LEU A 87 14.36 1.83 3.02
N ASN A 88 15.61 1.96 2.58
CA ASN A 88 16.07 3.16 1.88
C ASN A 88 16.19 2.84 0.39
N ILE A 89 15.42 3.56 -0.43
CA ILE A 89 15.46 3.45 -1.89
C ILE A 89 15.79 4.83 -2.45
N LYS A 90 16.92 4.93 -3.15
CA LYS A 90 17.49 6.23 -3.54
C LYS A 90 17.69 7.11 -2.29
N ASN A 91 17.07 8.28 -2.24
CA ASN A 91 17.10 9.24 -1.14
C ASN A 91 15.81 9.23 -0.30
N MET A 92 15.01 8.17 -0.38
CA MET A 92 13.74 8.06 0.33
C MET A 92 13.77 6.92 1.32
N ARG A 93 13.29 7.18 2.52
CA ARG A 93 12.98 6.15 3.50
C ARG A 93 11.53 5.72 3.30
N ILE A 94 11.31 4.42 3.10
CA ILE A 94 10.00 3.81 2.89
C ILE A 94 9.76 2.84 4.03
N CYS A 95 8.68 3.07 4.78
CA CYS A 95 8.27 2.21 5.89
C CYS A 95 6.93 1.56 5.56
N GLY A 96 6.70 0.34 6.05
CA GLY A 96 5.45 -0.33 5.80
C GLY A 96 4.96 -1.24 6.91
N LEU A 97 3.64 -1.34 7.02
CA LEU A 97 2.93 -2.26 7.89
C LEU A 97 1.72 -2.82 7.15
N GLY A 98 1.69 -4.12 6.92
CA GLY A 98 0.55 -4.82 6.34
C GLY A 98 -0.46 -5.25 7.39
N GLY A 99 -1.57 -5.84 6.93
CA GLY A 99 -2.71 -6.17 7.74
C GLY A 99 -3.62 -4.98 8.01
N SER A 100 -4.69 -5.16 8.76
CA SER A 100 -5.64 -4.09 9.08
C SER A 100 -5.93 -4.01 10.58
N ASN A 101 -6.59 -2.92 11.00
CA ASN A 101 -7.32 -2.86 12.25
C ASN A 101 -8.47 -3.88 12.22
N PRO A 102 -9.07 -4.23 13.38
CA PRO A 102 -10.09 -5.28 13.45
C PRO A 102 -11.28 -4.98 12.55
N THR A 103 -11.69 -5.98 11.76
CA THR A 103 -12.88 -5.94 10.91
C THR A 103 -14.00 -6.80 11.51
N PRO A 104 -15.26 -6.61 11.11
CA PRO A 104 -16.35 -7.49 11.55
C PRO A 104 -16.25 -8.91 10.95
N PHE A 105 -15.26 -9.16 10.08
CA PHE A 105 -15.11 -10.42 9.34
C PHE A 105 -14.10 -11.38 9.96
N ASN A 106 -13.32 -10.94 10.97
CA ASN A 106 -12.24 -11.71 11.59
C ASN A 106 -11.30 -12.33 10.55
N THR A 107 -10.68 -11.46 9.76
CA THR A 107 -9.76 -11.87 8.70
C THR A 107 -8.42 -12.34 9.26
N PRO A 108 -7.60 -13.11 8.48
CA PRO A 108 -6.41 -13.75 9.01
C PRO A 108 -5.35 -12.82 9.59
N PHE A 109 -5.23 -11.59 9.07
CA PHE A 109 -4.09 -10.73 9.35
C PHE A 109 -4.54 -9.35 9.89
N GLU A 110 -5.12 -9.39 11.11
CA GLU A 110 -5.60 -8.21 11.82
C GLU A 110 -4.75 -7.93 13.07
N PHE A 111 -4.63 -6.65 13.42
CA PHE A 111 -3.94 -6.14 14.59
C PHE A 111 -4.85 -5.17 15.35
N SER A 112 -4.77 -5.17 16.69
CA SER A 112 -5.38 -4.10 17.47
C SER A 112 -4.74 -2.74 17.13
N GLU A 113 -5.46 -1.65 17.38
CA GLU A 113 -4.92 -0.29 17.19
C GLU A 113 -3.64 -0.05 18.01
N ASP A 114 -3.56 -0.61 19.23
CA ASP A 114 -2.36 -0.52 20.07
C ASP A 114 -1.15 -1.27 19.46
N GLU A 115 -1.38 -2.40 18.79
CA GLU A 115 -0.34 -3.13 18.08
C GLU A 115 0.13 -2.37 16.84
N ILE A 116 -0.80 -1.84 16.04
CA ILE A 116 -0.49 -1.00 14.87
C ILE A 116 0.35 0.21 15.32
N GLN A 117 -0.09 0.91 16.37
CA GLN A 117 0.61 2.07 16.90
C GLN A 117 2.05 1.73 17.31
N ARG A 118 2.22 0.64 18.07
CA ARG A 118 3.53 0.20 18.56
C ARG A 118 4.48 -0.19 17.41
N GLU A 119 3.99 -0.96 16.44
CA GLU A 119 4.80 -1.38 15.30
C GLU A 119 5.25 -0.18 14.46
N LEU A 120 4.35 0.76 14.19
CA LEU A 120 4.66 1.96 13.44
C LEU A 120 5.58 2.92 14.22
N ASP A 121 5.38 3.10 15.53
CA ASP A 121 6.28 3.90 16.36
C ASP A 121 7.73 3.34 16.38
N ASN A 122 7.88 2.02 16.26
CA ASN A 122 9.21 1.38 16.18
C ASN A 122 9.90 1.61 14.83
N LEU A 123 9.15 1.77 13.75
CA LEU A 123 9.66 1.92 12.38
C LEU A 123 10.08 3.35 12.04
N LEU A 124 9.44 4.33 12.66
CA LEU A 124 9.48 5.73 12.25
C LEU A 124 10.49 6.64 12.98
N PRO A 125 11.32 6.22 13.95
CA PRO A 125 12.33 7.08 14.53
C PRO A 125 13.28 7.60 13.43
N GLY A 126 13.39 8.92 13.28
CA GLY A 126 14.27 9.56 12.31
C GLY A 126 13.64 9.90 10.95
N MET A 127 12.31 9.89 10.82
CA MET A 127 11.64 10.37 9.61
C MET A 127 11.67 11.91 9.45
N ASN A 128 12.18 12.64 10.44
CA ASN A 128 12.01 14.11 10.50
C ASN A 128 12.80 14.92 9.46
N ASP A 129 13.76 14.30 8.74
CA ASP A 129 14.69 15.04 7.86
C ASP A 129 14.72 14.55 6.40
N GLU A 130 13.94 13.51 6.04
CA GLU A 130 13.98 12.91 4.70
C GLU A 130 12.57 12.76 4.11
N ILE A 131 12.47 12.82 2.79
CA ILE A 131 11.26 12.47 2.06
C ILE A 131 10.92 11.01 2.38
N SER A 132 9.78 10.80 3.03
CA SER A 132 9.39 9.52 3.61
C SER A 132 8.06 9.05 3.05
N ILE A 133 7.99 7.75 2.78
CA ILE A 133 6.78 7.09 2.30
C ILE A 133 6.33 6.11 3.37
N LEU A 134 5.05 6.15 3.72
CA LEU A 134 4.41 5.16 4.56
C LEU A 134 3.49 4.29 3.71
N VAL A 135 3.65 2.97 3.79
CA VAL A 135 2.78 2.00 3.13
C VAL A 135 2.02 1.23 4.20
N THR A 136 0.70 1.35 4.21
CA THR A 136 -0.16 0.58 5.11
C THR A 136 -1.26 -0.08 4.29
N HIS A 137 -1.70 -1.32 4.67
CA HIS A 137 -2.88 -1.84 3.99
C HIS A 137 -4.13 -1.09 4.46
N ALA A 138 -4.35 -0.97 5.79
CA ALA A 138 -5.44 -0.17 6.32
C ALA A 138 -5.24 1.33 6.03
N PRO A 139 -6.26 2.06 5.57
CA PRO A 139 -6.22 3.50 5.42
C PRO A 139 -6.27 4.21 6.79
N PRO A 140 -5.80 5.47 6.90
CA PRO A 140 -5.98 6.28 8.11
C PRO A 140 -7.46 6.64 8.32
N HIS A 141 -7.90 6.59 9.59
CA HIS A 141 -9.27 6.92 9.98
C HIS A 141 -9.65 8.37 9.66
N ALA A 142 -10.95 8.61 9.36
CA ALA A 142 -11.56 9.90 9.09
C ALA A 142 -10.94 10.63 7.88
N THR A 143 -10.87 9.92 6.76
CA THR A 143 -10.47 10.43 5.43
C THR A 143 -11.55 10.10 4.39
N GLU A 144 -11.44 10.63 3.19
CA GLU A 144 -12.33 10.24 2.09
C GLU A 144 -12.01 8.83 1.56
N VAL A 145 -10.81 8.28 1.87
CA VAL A 145 -10.36 6.98 1.37
C VAL A 145 -10.63 5.81 2.32
N ASP A 146 -11.23 6.07 3.49
CA ASP A 146 -11.65 5.04 4.47
C ASP A 146 -13.16 4.98 4.69
N ARG A 147 -13.94 5.60 3.80
CA ARG A 147 -15.39 5.69 3.93
C ARG A 147 -16.10 4.54 3.25
N ILE A 148 -16.98 3.85 3.97
CA ILE A 148 -17.84 2.80 3.41
C ILE A 148 -19.20 3.38 2.94
N PRO A 149 -20.04 2.62 2.18
CA PRO A 149 -21.30 3.15 1.62
C PRO A 149 -22.32 3.65 2.66
N SER A 150 -22.25 3.22 3.93
CA SER A 150 -23.08 3.76 5.00
C SER A 150 -22.70 5.19 5.38
N GLY A 151 -21.52 5.66 4.96
CA GLY A 151 -20.94 6.95 5.32
C GLY A 151 -20.00 6.90 6.53
N ASP A 152 -19.83 5.72 7.13
CA ASP A 152 -18.93 5.52 8.27
C ASP A 152 -17.47 5.46 7.81
N ASN A 153 -16.57 5.97 8.64
CA ASN A 153 -15.13 5.82 8.48
C ASN A 153 -14.67 4.58 9.27
N VAL A 154 -13.93 3.68 8.61
CA VAL A 154 -13.53 2.39 9.17
C VAL A 154 -12.02 2.16 9.17
N GLY A 155 -11.24 3.17 8.78
CA GLY A 155 -9.79 3.14 8.80
C GLY A 155 -9.19 3.10 10.21
N SER A 156 -7.87 2.91 10.27
CA SER A 156 -7.12 2.80 11.52
C SER A 156 -6.86 4.17 12.16
N THR A 157 -7.22 4.30 13.43
CA THR A 157 -6.89 5.47 14.25
C THR A 157 -5.41 5.57 14.56
N ALA A 158 -4.73 4.43 14.71
CA ALA A 158 -3.28 4.38 14.92
C ALA A 158 -2.53 4.88 13.67
N VAL A 159 -2.91 4.44 12.47
CA VAL A 159 -2.31 4.94 11.22
C VAL A 159 -2.51 6.46 11.11
N ARG A 160 -3.69 6.97 11.43
CA ARG A 160 -3.94 8.41 11.45
C ARG A 160 -3.02 9.15 12.42
N ASN A 161 -2.93 8.69 13.68
CA ASN A 161 -2.09 9.29 14.70
C ASN A 161 -0.61 9.35 14.28
N ILE A 162 -0.13 8.29 13.67
CA ILE A 162 1.23 8.20 13.14
C ILE A 162 1.46 9.22 12.03
N ILE A 163 0.52 9.35 11.09
CA ILE A 163 0.62 10.33 10.01
C ILE A 163 0.63 11.76 10.57
N GLU A 164 -0.25 12.07 11.51
CA GLU A 164 -0.31 13.39 12.15
C GLU A 164 0.97 13.73 12.94
N LYS A 165 1.60 12.70 13.55
CA LYS A 165 2.83 12.86 14.35
C LYS A 165 4.09 13.01 13.49
N HIS A 166 4.21 12.25 12.41
CA HIS A 166 5.45 12.12 11.63
C HIS A 166 5.39 12.78 10.25
N GLU A 167 4.20 13.09 9.76
CA GLU A 167 3.94 13.78 8.49
C GLU A 167 4.75 13.22 7.30
N PRO A 168 4.69 11.90 6.98
CA PRO A 168 5.32 11.38 5.78
C PRO A 168 4.81 12.16 4.55
N CYS A 169 5.58 12.23 3.47
CA CYS A 169 5.14 12.97 2.27
C CYS A 169 3.94 12.29 1.60
N VAL A 170 3.86 10.94 1.68
CA VAL A 170 2.72 10.16 1.18
C VAL A 170 2.47 8.93 2.05
N ASN A 171 1.20 8.60 2.26
CA ASN A 171 0.74 7.30 2.71
C ASN A 171 0.03 6.60 1.56
N ILE A 172 0.45 5.37 1.25
CA ILE A 172 -0.17 4.48 0.26
C ILE A 172 -0.90 3.39 1.03
N CYS A 173 -2.20 3.25 0.77
CA CYS A 173 -3.05 2.27 1.45
C CYS A 173 -3.94 1.51 0.46
N GLY A 174 -4.88 0.69 0.95
CA GLY A 174 -5.86 -0.08 0.19
C GLY A 174 -7.09 -0.38 1.04
N HIS A 175 -7.51 -1.66 1.07
CA HIS A 175 -8.51 -2.24 1.97
C HIS A 175 -9.95 -1.78 1.74
N ILE A 176 -10.22 -0.50 1.58
CA ILE A 176 -11.58 0.01 1.36
C ILE A 176 -11.80 0.19 -0.13
N HIS A 177 -12.32 -0.86 -0.75
CA HIS A 177 -12.49 -0.96 -2.21
C HIS A 177 -13.45 0.08 -2.76
N GLU A 178 -14.40 0.53 -1.94
CA GLU A 178 -15.44 1.49 -2.31
C GLU A 178 -14.93 2.93 -2.36
N SER A 179 -13.73 3.18 -1.80
CA SER A 179 -13.20 4.53 -1.65
C SER A 179 -11.81 4.73 -2.28
N PRO A 180 -11.63 4.33 -3.58
CA PRO A 180 -10.41 4.69 -4.28
C PRO A 180 -10.34 6.22 -4.40
N GLY A 181 -9.17 6.79 -4.09
CA GLY A 181 -9.05 8.24 -4.13
C GLY A 181 -7.75 8.77 -3.56
N VAL A 182 -7.71 10.09 -3.50
CA VAL A 182 -6.61 10.86 -2.93
C VAL A 182 -7.18 11.84 -1.92
N ASP A 183 -6.60 11.86 -0.73
CA ASP A 183 -6.96 12.79 0.35
C ASP A 183 -5.70 13.37 1.01
N ARG A 184 -5.83 14.17 2.06
CA ARG A 184 -4.72 14.76 2.80
C ARG A 184 -4.95 14.78 4.30
N ILE A 185 -3.87 14.51 5.05
CA ILE A 185 -3.77 14.79 6.49
C ILE A 185 -2.56 15.72 6.66
N GLY A 186 -2.81 16.98 7.02
CA GLY A 186 -1.74 17.98 7.04
C GLY A 186 -1.05 18.10 5.68
N ARG A 187 0.25 17.89 5.65
CA ARG A 187 1.03 17.88 4.39
C ARG A 187 1.06 16.51 3.70
N THR A 188 0.70 15.44 4.39
CA THR A 188 0.73 14.07 3.86
C THR A 188 -0.37 13.85 2.82
N VAL A 189 0.01 13.37 1.64
CA VAL A 189 -0.94 12.89 0.63
C VAL A 189 -1.33 11.45 0.96
N ILE A 190 -2.62 11.15 1.04
CA ILE A 190 -3.16 9.81 1.30
C ILE A 190 -3.68 9.25 -0.02
N VAL A 191 -3.29 8.04 -0.38
CA VAL A 191 -3.64 7.43 -1.66
C VAL A 191 -4.17 6.01 -1.44
N ASN A 192 -5.42 5.80 -1.79
CA ASN A 192 -6.01 4.48 -1.96
C ASN A 192 -6.18 4.22 -3.47
N PRO A 193 -5.37 3.35 -4.10
CA PRO A 193 -5.49 3.08 -5.54
C PRO A 193 -6.80 2.41 -5.91
N GLY A 194 -7.48 1.78 -4.96
CA GLY A 194 -8.62 0.91 -5.19
C GLY A 194 -8.18 -0.49 -5.62
N GLN A 195 -9.17 -1.33 -5.88
CA GLN A 195 -8.99 -2.74 -6.16
C GLN A 195 -8.39 -2.97 -7.56
N LEU A 196 -7.23 -3.64 -7.63
CA LEU A 196 -6.57 -3.92 -8.91
C LEU A 196 -7.40 -4.85 -9.80
N SER A 197 -8.13 -5.80 -9.23
CA SER A 197 -9.03 -6.68 -10.00
C SER A 197 -10.11 -5.91 -10.76
N ASP A 198 -10.44 -4.69 -10.33
CA ASP A 198 -11.32 -3.76 -11.05
C ASP A 198 -10.58 -2.92 -12.09
N GLY A 199 -9.26 -3.09 -12.20
CA GLY A 199 -8.40 -2.32 -13.10
C GLY A 199 -7.98 -0.97 -12.51
N ARG A 200 -8.02 -0.82 -11.19
CA ARG A 200 -7.58 0.39 -10.50
C ARG A 200 -6.12 0.34 -10.11
N ALA A 201 -5.44 1.46 -10.23
CA ALA A 201 -4.09 1.70 -9.74
C ALA A 201 -3.94 3.19 -9.40
N ALA A 202 -2.81 3.60 -8.83
CA ALA A 202 -2.48 5.01 -8.67
C ALA A 202 -1.08 5.30 -9.18
N LEU A 203 -0.92 6.42 -9.92
CA LEU A 203 0.37 6.97 -10.26
C LEU A 203 0.70 8.09 -9.28
N ILE A 204 1.83 7.95 -8.59
CA ILE A 204 2.31 8.92 -7.61
C ILE A 204 3.65 9.47 -8.10
N GLU A 205 3.75 10.78 -8.21
CA GLU A 205 5.00 11.43 -8.56
C GLU A 205 5.51 12.27 -7.38
N ILE A 206 6.74 11.99 -6.96
CA ILE A 206 7.42 12.75 -5.90
C ILE A 206 8.57 13.51 -6.55
N SER A 207 8.52 14.82 -6.49
CA SER A 207 9.51 15.75 -7.04
C SER A 207 10.72 15.88 -6.11
N GLU A 208 11.81 16.47 -6.59
CA GLU A 208 13.04 16.68 -5.79
C GLU A 208 12.84 17.64 -4.62
N ASP A 209 11.87 18.55 -4.72
CA ASP A 209 11.48 19.47 -3.65
C ASP A 209 10.53 18.86 -2.62
N GLY A 210 10.21 17.55 -2.75
CA GLY A 210 9.29 16.83 -1.87
C GLY A 210 7.81 17.03 -2.19
N SER A 211 7.45 17.76 -3.24
CA SER A 211 6.06 17.87 -3.66
C SER A 211 5.54 16.55 -4.20
N VAL A 212 4.29 16.20 -3.84
CA VAL A 212 3.63 14.97 -4.23
C VAL A 212 2.38 15.26 -5.03
N THR A 213 2.27 14.62 -6.19
CA THR A 213 1.03 14.51 -6.97
C THR A 213 0.62 13.06 -7.07
N ALA A 214 -0.68 12.79 -7.04
CA ALA A 214 -1.22 11.45 -7.17
C ALA A 214 -2.50 11.49 -8.01
N GLU A 215 -2.68 10.48 -8.86
CA GLU A 215 -3.89 10.27 -9.65
C GLU A 215 -4.30 8.81 -9.64
N ILE A 216 -5.60 8.55 -9.61
CA ILE A 216 -6.16 7.21 -9.74
C ILE A 216 -6.29 6.87 -11.23
N LEU A 217 -5.73 5.73 -11.61
CA LEU A 217 -5.75 5.23 -12.98
C LEU A 217 -6.88 4.22 -13.16
N ASP A 218 -7.51 4.26 -14.32
CA ASP A 218 -8.34 3.17 -14.85
C ASP A 218 -7.55 2.44 -15.94
N LEU A 219 -6.95 1.31 -15.58
CA LEU A 219 -6.11 0.53 -16.48
C LEU A 219 -6.91 -0.18 -17.59
N LYS A 220 -8.24 -0.31 -17.45
CA LYS A 220 -9.13 -0.90 -18.47
C LYS A 220 -9.39 0.06 -19.61
N SER A 221 -9.32 1.36 -19.34
CA SER A 221 -9.54 2.43 -20.33
C SER A 221 -8.25 3.05 -20.87
N SER A 222 -7.07 2.51 -20.47
CA SER A 222 -5.74 3.04 -20.83
C SER A 222 -5.09 2.25 -21.96
#